data_dd7479ebde2359191f39e9bad15dfce8
#
_entry.id   dd7479ebde2359191f39e9bad15dfce8
#
_cell.length_a   1.000
_cell.length_b   1.000
_cell.length_c   1.000
_cell.angle_alpha   90.00
_cell.angle_beta   90.00
_cell.angle_gamma   90.00
#
_symmetry.space_group_name_H-M   'P 1'
#
loop_
_entity.id
_entity.type
_entity.pdbx_description
1 polymer ?
#
loop_
_entity_poly.entity_id
_entity_poly.type
_entity_poly.pdbx_seq_one_letter_code
_entity_poly.pdbx_strand_id
1 'polypeptide(L)'
;ECGLHQPEADWWVDDRKAMRKDGHEYELEISVPGSFNLANATCALAAATEMGVDPYDALLGMREVSSPAGRYATTSINDVLVRLMLSKNPAGWTESLPLATSDPLILAIDAVAADGKDVSWLWDVDYEQLAGRTVICTGPRALDLGVRLEYAGVDHVVIEDLSDVFVCPLLQGRWDQPHPIDVLATYTPFQKLRRMGEHI
;
A
#
# COMPACT_ATOMS: atom_id res chain seq x y z
N GLU A 1 8.22 33.04 20.86
CA GLU A 1 8.72 31.96 20.00
C GLU A 1 9.27 30.86 20.88
N CYS A 2 8.88 29.59 20.68
CA CYS A 2 9.26 28.48 21.57
C CYS A 2 10.67 27.94 21.33
N GLY A 3 11.41 28.44 20.33
CA GLY A 3 12.77 28.01 19.99
C GLY A 3 12.86 26.59 19.37
N LEU A 4 11.71 25.91 19.16
CA LEU A 4 11.68 24.61 18.49
C LEU A 4 11.94 24.80 16.99
N HIS A 5 12.90 24.08 16.48
CA HIS A 5 13.19 23.98 15.04
C HIS A 5 13.48 22.51 14.70
N GLN A 6 13.25 22.16 13.45
CA GLN A 6 13.61 20.83 12.96
C GLN A 6 15.15 20.71 12.94
N PRO A 7 15.73 19.69 13.57
CA PRO A 7 17.19 19.48 13.49
C PRO A 7 17.60 19.16 12.06
N GLU A 8 18.86 19.46 11.73
CA GLU A 8 19.45 18.97 10.49
C GLU A 8 19.47 17.44 10.49
N ALA A 9 19.04 16.85 9.38
CA ALA A 9 19.06 15.40 9.24
C ALA A 9 20.49 14.92 8.96
N ASP A 10 20.92 13.84 9.63
CA ASP A 10 22.19 13.18 9.30
C ASP A 10 22.04 12.24 8.08
N TRP A 11 20.80 11.77 7.84
CA TRP A 11 20.41 10.97 6.70
C TRP A 11 19.08 11.48 6.14
N TRP A 12 18.92 11.51 4.80
CA TRP A 12 17.67 11.85 4.14
C TRP A 12 17.52 11.10 2.82
N VAL A 13 16.33 11.13 2.24
CA VAL A 13 16.04 10.60 0.90
C VAL A 13 16.07 11.74 -0.10
N ASP A 14 16.76 11.52 -1.21
CA ASP A 14 16.68 12.36 -2.40
C ASP A 14 16.47 11.45 -3.62
N ASP A 15 15.31 11.59 -4.27
CA ASP A 15 14.84 10.66 -5.31
C ASP A 15 14.91 9.20 -4.82
N ARG A 16 15.75 8.39 -5.41
CA ARG A 16 15.97 6.98 -5.03
C ARG A 16 17.30 6.75 -4.31
N LYS A 17 17.84 7.77 -3.69
CA LYS A 17 19.11 7.72 -2.96
C LYS A 17 18.93 7.99 -1.47
N ALA A 18 19.63 7.25 -0.66
CA ALA A 18 19.90 7.64 0.71
C ALA A 18 21.13 8.55 0.75
N MET A 19 20.93 9.76 1.22
CA MET A 19 21.95 10.77 1.36
C MET A 19 22.44 10.81 2.80
N ARG A 20 23.74 10.97 3.00
CA ARG A 20 24.35 11.15 4.31
C ARG A 20 25.04 12.51 4.41
N LYS A 21 25.02 13.12 5.57
CA LYS A 21 25.55 14.47 5.85
C LYS A 21 27.03 14.63 5.52
N ASP A 22 27.82 13.57 5.53
CA ASP A 22 29.23 13.55 5.16
C ASP A 22 29.47 13.52 3.64
N GLY A 23 28.40 13.56 2.82
CA GLY A 23 28.46 13.60 1.36
C GLY A 23 28.38 12.23 0.67
N HIS A 24 28.22 11.13 1.44
CA HIS A 24 28.00 9.82 0.84
C HIS A 24 26.57 9.69 0.31
N GLU A 25 26.44 9.04 -0.86
CA GLU A 25 25.19 8.73 -1.55
C GLU A 25 25.09 7.23 -1.78
N TYR A 26 23.91 6.67 -1.53
CA TYR A 26 23.66 5.23 -1.67
C TYR A 26 22.39 4.99 -2.49
N GLU A 27 22.49 4.32 -3.63
CA GLU A 27 21.33 3.96 -4.45
C GLU A 27 20.44 2.94 -3.73
N LEU A 28 19.16 3.27 -3.60
CA LEU A 28 18.15 2.42 -2.98
C LEU A 28 17.45 1.56 -4.03
N GLU A 29 18.06 0.44 -4.38
CA GLU A 29 17.51 -0.53 -5.31
C GLU A 29 16.56 -1.50 -4.58
N ILE A 30 15.47 -0.96 -4.03
CA ILE A 30 14.44 -1.75 -3.37
C ILE A 30 13.31 -2.09 -4.34
N SER A 31 12.77 -3.29 -4.25
CA SER A 31 11.67 -3.79 -5.09
C SER A 31 10.28 -3.37 -4.60
N VAL A 32 10.18 -2.93 -3.34
CA VAL A 32 8.90 -2.49 -2.75
C VAL A 32 8.57 -1.07 -3.18
N PRO A 33 7.34 -0.81 -3.68
CA PRO A 33 6.95 0.48 -4.20
C PRO A 33 6.67 1.53 -3.10
N GLY A 34 6.72 2.80 -3.47
CA GLY A 34 6.31 3.93 -2.64
C GLY A 34 7.45 4.71 -2.02
N SER A 35 7.31 6.04 -1.97
CA SER A 35 8.29 6.97 -1.40
C SER A 35 8.56 6.69 0.08
N PHE A 36 7.52 6.29 0.83
CA PHE A 36 7.66 5.90 2.24
C PHE A 36 8.58 4.67 2.42
N ASN A 37 8.66 3.77 1.44
CA ASN A 37 9.57 2.63 1.51
C ASN A 37 11.02 3.04 1.26
N LEU A 38 11.26 4.07 0.44
CA LEU A 38 12.60 4.68 0.31
C LEU A 38 13.02 5.32 1.64
N ALA A 39 12.12 6.04 2.31
CA ALA A 39 12.39 6.60 3.63
C ALA A 39 12.65 5.50 4.69
N ASN A 40 11.85 4.43 4.70
CA ASN A 40 12.07 3.28 5.59
C ASN A 40 13.42 2.59 5.31
N ALA A 41 13.79 2.41 4.04
CA ALA A 41 15.07 1.84 3.65
C ALA A 41 16.24 2.73 4.09
N THR A 42 16.12 4.05 3.94
CA THR A 42 17.13 5.00 4.43
C THR A 42 17.28 4.92 5.94
N CYS A 43 16.19 4.86 6.70
CA CYS A 43 16.26 4.67 8.15
C CYS A 43 16.91 3.34 8.52
N ALA A 44 16.60 2.25 7.81
CA ALA A 44 17.19 0.95 8.05
C ALA A 44 18.70 0.93 7.71
N LEU A 45 19.09 1.57 6.60
CA LEU A 45 20.49 1.72 6.21
C LEU A 45 21.27 2.52 7.26
N ALA A 46 20.71 3.64 7.70
CA ALA A 46 21.30 4.46 8.76
C ALA A 46 21.52 3.65 10.04
N ALA A 47 20.48 2.94 10.51
CA ALA A 47 20.55 2.12 11.70
C ALA A 47 21.62 1.00 11.57
N ALA A 48 21.65 0.28 10.45
CA ALA A 48 22.63 -0.76 10.18
C ALA A 48 24.06 -0.20 10.20
N THR A 49 24.28 0.94 9.56
CA THR A 49 25.58 1.61 9.51
C THR A 49 26.06 2.03 10.90
N GLU A 50 25.19 2.62 11.71
CA GLU A 50 25.50 3.00 13.09
C GLU A 50 25.76 1.78 14.00
N MET A 51 25.22 0.62 13.66
CA MET A 51 25.50 -0.67 14.31
C MET A 51 26.79 -1.34 13.79
N GLY A 52 27.50 -0.73 12.86
CA GLY A 52 28.78 -1.20 12.33
C GLY A 52 28.67 -2.18 11.15
N VAL A 53 27.49 -2.27 10.51
CA VAL A 53 27.32 -3.03 9.27
C VAL A 53 27.83 -2.18 8.11
N ASP A 54 28.57 -2.76 7.17
CA ASP A 54 28.96 -2.08 5.96
C ASP A 54 27.71 -1.62 5.16
N PRO A 55 27.60 -0.35 4.74
CA PRO A 55 26.43 0.13 4.02
C PRO A 55 26.09 -0.66 2.76
N TYR A 56 27.10 -1.13 2.03
CA TYR A 56 26.86 -1.90 0.80
C TYR A 56 26.33 -3.31 1.10
N ASP A 57 26.77 -3.95 2.19
CA ASP A 57 26.22 -5.22 2.65
C ASP A 57 24.76 -5.07 3.08
N ALA A 58 24.45 -3.98 3.78
CA ALA A 58 23.07 -3.65 4.16
C ALA A 58 22.18 -3.46 2.92
N LEU A 59 22.65 -2.74 1.90
CA LEU A 59 21.93 -2.54 0.65
C LEU A 59 21.69 -3.84 -0.11
N LEU A 60 22.67 -4.74 -0.15
CA LEU A 60 22.50 -6.07 -0.76
C LEU A 60 21.37 -6.84 -0.09
N GLY A 61 21.34 -6.87 1.25
CA GLY A 61 20.23 -7.49 1.99
C GLY A 61 18.88 -6.86 1.73
N MET A 62 18.81 -5.54 1.53
CA MET A 62 17.56 -4.82 1.25
C MET A 62 17.00 -5.14 -0.14
N ARG A 63 17.83 -5.41 -1.15
CA ARG A 63 17.40 -5.80 -2.51
C ARG A 63 16.61 -7.11 -2.52
N GLU A 64 16.88 -8.00 -1.60
CA GLU A 64 16.20 -9.30 -1.50
C GLU A 64 14.80 -9.21 -0.88
N VAL A 65 14.46 -8.07 -0.27
CA VAL A 65 13.16 -7.86 0.35
C VAL A 65 12.11 -7.54 -0.72
N SER A 66 11.39 -8.56 -1.17
CA SER A 66 10.32 -8.43 -2.16
C SER A 66 8.94 -8.24 -1.55
N SER A 67 8.74 -8.68 -0.31
CA SER A 67 7.46 -8.62 0.40
C SER A 67 7.71 -8.33 1.88
N PRO A 68 7.74 -7.05 2.29
CA PRO A 68 7.82 -6.72 3.72
C PRO A 68 6.58 -7.28 4.41
N ALA A 69 6.83 -8.20 5.35
CA ALA A 69 5.82 -8.97 6.03
C ALA A 69 4.62 -8.12 6.47
N GLY A 70 3.43 -8.44 5.95
CA GLY A 70 2.17 -7.83 6.35
C GLY A 70 1.87 -6.44 5.79
N ARG A 71 2.60 -5.94 4.78
CA ARG A 71 2.31 -4.63 4.17
C ARG A 71 2.16 -4.65 2.65
N TYR A 72 2.74 -5.62 2.00
CA TYR A 72 2.70 -5.80 0.55
C TYR A 72 2.77 -7.29 0.24
N ALA A 73 1.96 -7.76 -0.70
CA ALA A 73 2.01 -9.13 -1.18
C ALA A 73 1.47 -9.21 -2.61
N THR A 74 2.04 -10.10 -3.41
CA THR A 74 1.46 -10.53 -4.68
C THR A 74 1.10 -12.00 -4.54
N THR A 75 -0.14 -12.35 -4.84
CA THR A 75 -0.66 -13.71 -4.70
C THR A 75 -1.79 -13.96 -5.71
N SER A 76 -2.25 -15.19 -5.84
CA SER A 76 -3.41 -15.54 -6.66
C SER A 76 -4.60 -15.88 -5.76
N ILE A 77 -5.78 -15.36 -6.06
CA ILE A 77 -7.03 -15.67 -5.37
C ILE A 77 -8.06 -16.04 -6.44
N ASN A 78 -8.58 -17.27 -6.39
CA ASN A 78 -9.49 -17.81 -7.42
C ASN A 78 -8.97 -17.54 -8.86
N ASP A 79 -7.70 -17.88 -9.09
CA ASP A 79 -6.97 -17.68 -10.35
C ASP A 79 -6.77 -16.20 -10.78
N VAL A 80 -7.20 -15.24 -10.00
CA VAL A 80 -6.94 -13.81 -10.23
C VAL A 80 -5.64 -13.42 -9.55
N LEU A 81 -4.65 -12.98 -10.33
CA LEU A 81 -3.41 -12.43 -9.79
C LEU A 81 -3.71 -11.06 -9.14
N VAL A 82 -3.38 -10.92 -7.87
CA VAL A 82 -3.63 -9.69 -7.09
C VAL A 82 -2.37 -9.15 -6.47
N ARG A 83 -2.29 -7.82 -6.40
CA ARG A 83 -1.26 -7.08 -5.67
C ARG A 83 -1.91 -6.40 -4.47
N LEU A 84 -1.63 -6.92 -3.29
CA LEU A 84 -2.18 -6.43 -2.03
C LEU A 84 -1.30 -5.34 -1.45
N MET A 85 -1.87 -4.20 -1.11
CA MET A 85 -1.21 -3.07 -0.46
C MET A 85 -1.95 -2.70 0.82
N LEU A 86 -1.24 -2.70 1.94
CA LEU A 86 -1.79 -2.29 3.22
C LEU A 86 -1.84 -0.78 3.32
N SER A 87 -3.05 -0.23 3.46
CA SER A 87 -3.31 1.20 3.63
C SER A 87 -4.22 1.43 4.83
N LYS A 88 -3.64 1.85 5.94
CA LYS A 88 -4.25 1.78 7.26
C LYS A 88 -4.87 3.11 7.73
N ASN A 89 -4.41 4.23 7.16
CA ASN A 89 -4.79 5.58 7.54
C ASN A 89 -4.68 6.52 6.32
N PRO A 90 -5.18 7.76 6.38
CA PRO A 90 -5.16 8.69 5.24
C PRO A 90 -3.78 8.83 4.58
N ALA A 91 -2.70 8.96 5.36
CA ALA A 91 -1.36 9.08 4.81
C ALA A 91 -0.95 7.84 3.99
N GLY A 92 -1.28 6.63 4.49
CA GLY A 92 -1.05 5.38 3.74
C GLY A 92 -1.87 5.31 2.45
N TRP A 93 -3.12 5.79 2.47
CA TRP A 93 -3.96 5.85 1.27
C TRP A 93 -3.43 6.84 0.25
N THR A 94 -3.01 8.03 0.68
CA THR A 94 -2.40 9.06 -0.18
C THR A 94 -1.18 8.53 -0.93
N GLU A 95 -0.36 7.71 -0.28
CA GLU A 95 0.83 7.11 -0.89
C GLU A 95 0.51 5.89 -1.77
N SER A 96 -0.52 5.11 -1.41
CA SER A 96 -0.82 3.85 -2.10
C SER A 96 -1.73 4.01 -3.32
N LEU A 97 -2.68 4.97 -3.30
CA LEU A 97 -3.59 5.20 -4.41
C LEU A 97 -2.87 5.50 -5.73
N PRO A 98 -1.83 6.35 -5.79
CA PRO A 98 -1.08 6.58 -7.02
C PRO A 98 -0.30 5.36 -7.53
N LEU A 99 0.00 4.38 -6.66
CA LEU A 99 0.69 3.15 -7.04
C LEU A 99 -0.25 2.12 -7.69
N ALA A 100 -1.55 2.25 -7.43
CA ALA A 100 -2.56 1.36 -7.98
C ALA A 100 -2.88 1.76 -9.42
N THR A 101 -2.64 0.86 -10.36
CA THR A 101 -2.79 1.11 -11.80
C THR A 101 -3.85 0.25 -12.48
N SER A 102 -4.38 -0.77 -11.78
CA SER A 102 -5.39 -1.67 -12.35
C SER A 102 -6.75 -0.99 -12.48
N ASP A 103 -7.53 -1.42 -13.46
CA ASP A 103 -8.94 -1.12 -13.62
C ASP A 103 -9.68 -2.45 -13.91
N PRO A 104 -10.57 -2.91 -13.01
CA PRO A 104 -10.98 -2.26 -11.77
C PRO A 104 -9.90 -2.25 -10.68
N LEU A 105 -10.06 -1.34 -9.72
CA LEU A 105 -9.31 -1.27 -8.47
C LEU A 105 -10.18 -1.82 -7.34
N ILE A 106 -9.63 -2.62 -6.45
CA ILE A 106 -10.35 -3.12 -5.26
C ILE A 106 -9.92 -2.33 -4.03
N LEU A 107 -10.90 -1.80 -3.30
CA LEU A 107 -10.69 -1.11 -2.03
C LEU A 107 -11.42 -1.87 -0.92
N ALA A 108 -10.69 -2.37 0.08
CA ALA A 108 -11.22 -3.22 1.14
C ALA A 108 -11.09 -2.56 2.51
N ILE A 109 -12.23 -2.21 3.13
CA ILE A 109 -12.27 -1.48 4.40
C ILE A 109 -12.94 -2.31 5.49
N ASP A 110 -12.28 -2.41 6.63
CA ASP A 110 -12.84 -2.92 7.88
C ASP A 110 -12.64 -1.88 8.99
N ALA A 111 -13.45 -1.95 10.04
CA ALA A 111 -13.42 -1.07 11.20
C ALA A 111 -13.47 -1.86 12.52
N VAL A 112 -12.80 -3.02 12.56
CA VAL A 112 -12.57 -3.76 13.80
C VAL A 112 -11.44 -3.11 14.61
N ALA A 113 -11.18 -3.58 15.82
CA ALA A 113 -10.22 -2.96 16.74
C ALA A 113 -8.81 -2.76 16.12
N ALA A 114 -8.37 -3.67 15.25
CA ALA A 114 -7.07 -3.60 14.57
C ALA A 114 -7.00 -2.53 13.46
N ASP A 115 -8.16 -2.16 12.88
CA ASP A 115 -8.27 -1.19 11.78
C ASP A 115 -8.68 0.21 12.27
N GLY A 116 -9.13 0.31 13.55
CA GLY A 116 -9.74 1.50 14.10
C GLY A 116 -11.25 1.54 13.82
N LYS A 117 -12.02 1.84 14.84
CA LYS A 117 -13.50 1.80 14.77
C LYS A 117 -14.11 3.00 14.02
N ASP A 118 -13.40 4.12 14.03
CA ASP A 118 -13.81 5.34 13.36
C ASP A 118 -13.35 5.31 11.89
N VAL A 119 -14.29 5.46 10.99
CA VAL A 119 -14.07 5.51 9.53
C VAL A 119 -14.21 6.92 8.96
N SER A 120 -14.36 7.95 9.81
CA SER A 120 -14.47 9.35 9.34
C SER A 120 -13.25 9.79 8.54
N TRP A 121 -12.09 9.20 8.78
CA TRP A 121 -10.86 9.43 8.03
C TRP A 121 -10.99 9.14 6.52
N LEU A 122 -12.01 8.39 6.08
CA LEU A 122 -12.29 8.20 4.65
C LEU A 122 -12.50 9.54 3.93
N TRP A 123 -12.95 10.56 4.64
CA TRP A 123 -13.14 11.89 4.08
C TRP A 123 -11.85 12.72 3.94
N ASP A 124 -10.76 12.27 4.58
CA ASP A 124 -9.44 12.89 4.48
C ASP A 124 -8.61 12.32 3.31
N VAL A 125 -9.16 11.32 2.58
CA VAL A 125 -8.50 10.70 1.42
C VAL A 125 -9.03 11.31 0.13
N ASP A 126 -8.11 11.69 -0.76
CA ASP A 126 -8.39 12.20 -2.11
C ASP A 126 -8.71 11.04 -3.06
N TYR A 127 -9.97 10.57 -3.04
CA TYR A 127 -10.45 9.55 -3.99
C TYR A 127 -10.80 10.14 -5.36
N GLU A 128 -10.92 11.44 -5.50
CA GLU A 128 -11.19 12.18 -6.72
C GLU A 128 -10.15 11.85 -7.83
N GLN A 129 -8.93 11.49 -7.42
CA GLN A 129 -7.88 11.01 -8.32
C GLN A 129 -8.21 9.70 -9.05
N LEU A 130 -9.24 8.97 -8.60
CA LEU A 130 -9.72 7.73 -9.23
C LEU A 130 -10.78 7.97 -10.31
N ALA A 131 -11.08 9.23 -10.64
CA ALA A 131 -12.06 9.57 -11.67
C ALA A 131 -11.76 8.83 -13.00
N GLY A 132 -12.79 8.24 -13.60
CA GLY A 132 -12.69 7.47 -14.85
C GLY A 132 -12.23 6.02 -14.68
N ARG A 133 -12.03 5.54 -13.44
CA ARG A 133 -11.74 4.14 -13.12
C ARG A 133 -12.94 3.50 -12.42
N THR A 134 -13.06 2.18 -12.55
CA THR A 134 -14.07 1.40 -11.81
C THR A 134 -13.47 0.91 -10.49
N VAL A 135 -14.17 1.16 -9.38
CA VAL A 135 -13.74 0.73 -8.07
C VAL A 135 -14.70 -0.34 -7.52
N ILE A 136 -14.15 -1.41 -6.98
CA ILE A 136 -14.89 -2.42 -6.20
C ILE A 136 -14.67 -2.12 -4.72
N CYS A 137 -15.73 -1.70 -4.03
CA CYS A 137 -15.74 -1.50 -2.59
C CYS A 137 -16.08 -2.81 -1.89
N THR A 138 -15.26 -3.25 -0.92
CA THR A 138 -15.52 -4.51 -0.22
C THR A 138 -15.16 -4.42 1.26
N GLY A 139 -15.62 -5.43 2.03
CA GLY A 139 -15.45 -5.53 3.47
C GLY A 139 -16.61 -4.92 4.26
N PRO A 140 -16.61 -5.06 5.59
CA PRO A 140 -17.71 -4.63 6.46
C PRO A 140 -18.06 -3.13 6.40
N ARG A 141 -17.17 -2.30 5.85
CA ARG A 141 -17.39 -0.86 5.68
C ARG A 141 -17.45 -0.43 4.20
N ALA A 142 -17.76 -1.38 3.32
CA ALA A 142 -17.88 -1.14 1.88
C ALA A 142 -18.93 -0.08 1.53
N LEU A 143 -20.05 -0.06 2.27
CA LEU A 143 -21.11 0.94 2.07
C LEU A 143 -20.65 2.35 2.43
N ASP A 144 -19.90 2.53 3.53
CA ASP A 144 -19.36 3.85 3.90
C ASP A 144 -18.38 4.35 2.84
N LEU A 145 -17.53 3.46 2.33
CA LEU A 145 -16.62 3.78 1.24
C LEU A 145 -17.39 4.12 -0.04
N GLY A 146 -18.45 3.34 -0.38
CA GLY A 146 -19.30 3.62 -1.54
C GLY A 146 -19.91 5.03 -1.48
N VAL A 147 -20.44 5.43 -0.33
CA VAL A 147 -20.93 6.81 -0.13
C VAL A 147 -19.82 7.84 -0.38
N ARG A 148 -18.61 7.60 0.13
CA ARG A 148 -17.48 8.53 -0.09
C ARG A 148 -17.09 8.61 -1.57
N LEU A 149 -17.08 7.49 -2.29
CA LEU A 149 -16.77 7.46 -3.72
C LEU A 149 -17.85 8.12 -4.58
N GLU A 150 -19.13 7.99 -4.20
CA GLU A 150 -20.23 8.72 -4.83
C GLU A 150 -19.98 10.23 -4.77
N TYR A 151 -19.59 10.76 -3.61
CA TYR A 151 -19.23 12.17 -3.45
C TYR A 151 -17.98 12.57 -4.22
N ALA A 152 -17.06 11.63 -4.47
CA ALA A 152 -15.87 11.85 -5.29
C ALA A 152 -16.15 11.76 -6.81
N GLY A 153 -17.37 11.37 -7.21
CA GLY A 153 -17.72 11.14 -8.61
C GLY A 153 -16.98 9.96 -9.25
N VAL A 154 -16.68 8.93 -8.46
CA VAL A 154 -15.96 7.72 -8.90
C VAL A 154 -16.95 6.58 -9.14
N ASP A 155 -16.89 5.98 -10.33
CA ASP A 155 -17.70 4.81 -10.66
C ASP A 155 -17.32 3.63 -9.76
N HIS A 156 -18.32 3.07 -9.06
CA HIS A 156 -18.04 1.99 -8.12
C HIS A 156 -19.17 0.97 -8.01
N VAL A 157 -18.83 -0.20 -7.51
CA VAL A 157 -19.76 -1.24 -7.09
C VAL A 157 -19.44 -1.67 -5.68
N VAL A 158 -20.46 -2.02 -4.92
CA VAL A 158 -20.31 -2.52 -3.53
C VAL A 158 -20.53 -4.02 -3.51
N ILE A 159 -19.53 -4.76 -3.02
CA ILE A 159 -19.58 -6.21 -2.78
C ILE A 159 -19.04 -6.43 -1.37
N GLU A 160 -19.95 -6.56 -0.39
CA GLU A 160 -19.55 -6.56 1.02
C GLU A 160 -18.67 -7.75 1.41
N ASP A 161 -18.94 -8.94 0.86
CA ASP A 161 -18.12 -10.13 1.16
C ASP A 161 -16.85 -10.15 0.29
N LEU A 162 -15.69 -10.27 0.96
CA LEU A 162 -14.39 -10.34 0.31
C LEU A 162 -14.26 -11.51 -0.68
N SER A 163 -14.88 -12.64 -0.40
CA SER A 163 -14.82 -13.84 -1.27
C SER A 163 -15.60 -13.65 -2.55
N ASP A 164 -16.71 -12.91 -2.51
CA ASP A 164 -17.58 -12.68 -3.66
C ASP A 164 -16.95 -11.74 -4.68
N VAL A 165 -15.99 -10.92 -4.27
CA VAL A 165 -15.25 -10.02 -5.17
C VAL A 165 -14.57 -10.81 -6.29
N PHE A 166 -13.92 -11.93 -5.96
CA PHE A 166 -13.11 -12.71 -6.91
C PHE A 166 -13.92 -13.67 -7.82
N VAL A 167 -15.24 -13.68 -7.65
CA VAL A 167 -16.17 -14.38 -8.55
C VAL A 167 -17.13 -13.42 -9.27
N CYS A 168 -16.99 -12.11 -9.05
CA CYS A 168 -17.86 -11.12 -9.66
C CYS A 168 -17.58 -10.97 -11.17
N PRO A 169 -18.59 -10.57 -11.98
CA PRO A 169 -18.45 -10.43 -13.43
C PRO A 169 -17.35 -9.44 -13.87
N LEU A 170 -17.03 -8.42 -13.02
CA LEU A 170 -16.00 -7.43 -13.34
C LEU A 170 -14.59 -8.02 -13.37
N LEU A 171 -14.36 -9.14 -12.70
CA LEU A 171 -13.08 -9.84 -12.68
C LEU A 171 -13.06 -11.10 -13.56
N GLN A 172 -14.20 -11.48 -14.14
CA GLN A 172 -14.28 -12.64 -15.05
C GLN A 172 -13.42 -12.42 -16.31
N GLY A 173 -12.65 -13.46 -16.70
CA GLY A 173 -11.76 -13.40 -17.85
C GLY A 173 -10.44 -12.67 -17.61
N ARG A 174 -10.12 -12.34 -16.35
CA ARG A 174 -8.87 -11.64 -16.01
C ARG A 174 -7.75 -12.57 -15.50
N TRP A 175 -7.98 -13.87 -15.44
CA TRP A 175 -6.96 -14.87 -15.06
C TRP A 175 -5.77 -14.95 -16.03
N ASP A 176 -5.93 -14.48 -17.29
CA ASP A 176 -4.84 -14.43 -18.30
C ASP A 176 -4.16 -13.04 -18.39
N GLN A 177 -4.49 -12.11 -17.49
CA GLN A 177 -3.89 -10.76 -17.53
C GLN A 177 -2.45 -10.80 -16.98
N PRO A 178 -1.49 -10.18 -17.69
CA PRO A 178 -0.09 -10.16 -17.24
C PRO A 178 0.14 -9.23 -16.02
N HIS A 179 -0.83 -8.40 -15.68
CA HIS A 179 -0.74 -7.43 -14.60
C HIS A 179 -1.72 -7.78 -13.48
N PRO A 180 -1.28 -7.72 -12.22
CA PRO A 180 -2.15 -7.99 -11.09
C PRO A 180 -3.26 -6.95 -10.96
N ILE A 181 -4.40 -7.37 -10.41
CA ILE A 181 -5.42 -6.47 -9.89
C ILE A 181 -4.93 -5.88 -8.59
N ASP A 182 -4.95 -4.56 -8.48
CA ASP A 182 -4.55 -3.86 -7.27
C ASP A 182 -5.64 -3.91 -6.22
N VAL A 183 -5.23 -4.21 -4.99
CA VAL A 183 -6.09 -4.24 -3.82
C VAL A 183 -5.47 -3.39 -2.73
N LEU A 184 -6.09 -2.26 -2.40
CA LEU A 184 -5.76 -1.49 -1.23
C LEU A 184 -6.68 -1.89 -0.08
N ALA A 185 -6.10 -2.26 1.05
CA ALA A 185 -6.88 -2.81 2.15
C ALA A 185 -6.41 -2.29 3.50
N THR A 186 -7.36 -2.08 4.44
CA THR A 186 -7.02 -1.96 5.85
C THR A 186 -6.49 -3.30 6.39
N TYR A 187 -5.99 -3.31 7.62
CA TYR A 187 -5.22 -4.45 8.15
C TYR A 187 -5.97 -5.79 8.11
N THR A 188 -7.21 -5.81 8.60
CA THR A 188 -7.98 -7.06 8.70
C THR A 188 -8.32 -7.65 7.33
N PRO A 189 -8.87 -6.91 6.36
CA PRO A 189 -9.08 -7.44 5.01
C PRO A 189 -7.76 -7.83 4.32
N PHE A 190 -6.70 -7.04 4.49
CA PHE A 190 -5.37 -7.39 3.95
C PHE A 190 -4.93 -8.79 4.43
N GLN A 191 -5.02 -9.06 5.74
CA GLN A 191 -4.63 -10.36 6.29
C GLN A 191 -5.55 -11.50 5.82
N LYS A 192 -6.86 -11.24 5.68
CA LYS A 192 -7.81 -12.24 5.14
C LYS A 192 -7.47 -12.58 3.70
N LEU A 193 -7.27 -11.57 2.84
CA LEU A 193 -6.94 -11.76 1.43
C LEU A 193 -5.61 -12.47 1.23
N ARG A 194 -4.59 -12.13 2.01
CA ARG A 194 -3.31 -12.83 1.98
C ARG A 194 -3.46 -14.31 2.26
N ARG A 195 -4.23 -14.68 3.31
CA ARG A 195 -4.50 -16.08 3.64
C ARG A 195 -5.28 -16.81 2.55
N MET A 196 -6.22 -16.14 1.88
CA MET A 196 -6.95 -16.73 0.75
C MET A 196 -6.00 -17.14 -0.38
N GLY A 197 -4.93 -16.36 -0.61
CA GLY A 197 -3.91 -16.67 -1.61
C GLY A 197 -2.85 -17.69 -1.18
N GLU A 198 -2.68 -17.94 0.13
CA GLU A 198 -1.71 -18.93 0.67
C GLU A 198 -2.21 -20.38 0.60
N HIS A 199 -3.46 -20.61 0.24
CA HIS A 199 -4.12 -21.92 0.21
C HIS A 199 -4.22 -22.54 -1.21
N ILE A 200 -3.33 -22.13 -2.12
CA ILE A 200 -3.21 -22.71 -3.47
C ILE A 200 -1.98 -23.59 -3.55
#